data_8a3a6f3be23ef74f387991b3870188d9
#
_entry.id   8a3a6f3be23ef74f387991b3870188d9
#
_cell.length_a   1.000
_cell.length_b   1.000
_cell.length_c   1.000
_cell.angle_alpha   90.00
_cell.angle_beta   90.00
_cell.angle_gamma   90.00
#
_symmetry.space_group_name_H-M   'P 1'
#
loop_
_entity.id
_entity.type
_entity.pdbx_description
1 polymer ?
#
loop_
_entity_poly.entity_id
_entity_poly.type
_entity_poly.pdbx_seq_one_letter_code
_entity_poly.pdbx_strand_id
1 'polypeptide(L)'
;MFSIQTNNKPRLLFLILSVAIILLVVGFNLGKNNLALAQSDQFSQLQSTSRDQAILQFQMQFCGMNSTQNSNSFVTEYLLLQKCEMPLGILADNDSVWYISTKLGHLGKFNTMDKNIQEFTIPVWDSRSRPTDISQTWDIKSDSKGNIWFTDEKQNGIWRYEQDSNSFSFFPIPERPSAFGTIYPVSIVFNDDDIYLAGIRSKSLWFANVSDLKNNSSEGISNISLPLSSFKGIDPDLVSTGSIEIDKDSNVLWISVLAFAVKGQLFKFDITTRTFTTYDLPPHLNSPVGIAIDKKGNPWVTDHGTSIFFMVNSTNGKVTEYSTSPLFSNSANDPNVSGDTLPYWIKMDPSGNLWFNEHVGNKLARFNTTDRTLVEYWIPTQNKLMPPGISNTLQFSIGKNNQIWFSEWTENKLGMLNGSKALPFVVDTSSTEYTAKKGETIEIPVVISAIDQVNIKMIASSTFTKTGSFGNSTFSFSQESFSMNSDETKNISFLVTPSNDLAIGDYTIMIGAENSEVSYLDSIKVHIS
;
A
#
# COMPACT_ATOMS: atom_id res chain seq x y z
N MET A 1 -39.74 -5.64 17.90
CA MET A 1 -39.10 -6.96 17.65
C MET A 1 -38.68 -6.98 16.19
N PHE A 2 -37.51 -6.44 15.87
CA PHE A 2 -36.95 -6.43 14.53
C PHE A 2 -35.72 -7.34 14.53
N SER A 3 -35.78 -8.45 13.81
CA SER A 3 -34.67 -9.36 13.63
C SER A 3 -33.75 -8.78 12.56
N ILE A 4 -32.56 -8.37 12.95
CA ILE A 4 -31.47 -8.03 12.05
C ILE A 4 -30.79 -9.35 11.67
N GLN A 5 -31.02 -9.79 10.45
CA GLN A 5 -30.26 -10.89 9.86
C GLN A 5 -28.84 -10.40 9.56
N THR A 6 -27.88 -10.91 10.30
CA THR A 6 -26.45 -10.64 10.14
C THR A 6 -25.84 -11.58 9.11
N ASN A 7 -25.84 -11.18 7.84
CA ASN A 7 -25.13 -11.87 6.75
C ASN A 7 -23.70 -11.34 6.53
N ASN A 8 -23.07 -10.72 7.54
CA ASN A 8 -21.78 -10.03 7.41
C ASN A 8 -20.59 -10.75 8.06
N LYS A 9 -20.74 -12.01 8.49
CA LYS A 9 -19.66 -12.73 9.20
C LYS A 9 -18.37 -12.99 8.40
N PRO A 10 -18.37 -13.32 7.09
CA PRO A 10 -17.10 -13.54 6.39
C PRO A 10 -16.32 -12.26 6.08
N ARG A 11 -17.01 -11.14 5.82
CA ARG A 11 -16.34 -9.85 5.57
C ARG A 11 -15.59 -9.30 6.80
N LEU A 12 -16.11 -9.58 7.99
CA LEU A 12 -15.46 -9.17 9.23
C LEU A 12 -14.19 -9.98 9.52
N LEU A 13 -14.14 -11.24 9.12
CA LEU A 13 -12.99 -12.12 9.36
C LEU A 13 -11.80 -11.77 8.43
N PHE A 14 -12.05 -11.33 7.22
CA PHE A 14 -11.01 -10.94 6.25
C PHE A 14 -10.56 -9.48 6.42
N LEU A 15 -11.46 -8.59 6.81
CA LEU A 15 -11.11 -7.27 7.34
C LEU A 15 -10.19 -7.41 8.57
N ILE A 16 -10.45 -8.40 9.41
CA ILE A 16 -9.58 -8.77 10.54
C ILE A 16 -8.25 -9.33 10.03
N LEU A 17 -8.12 -10.02 8.90
CA LEU A 17 -6.83 -10.53 8.40
C LEU A 17 -5.96 -9.48 7.69
N SER A 18 -6.51 -8.56 6.92
CA SER A 18 -5.73 -7.46 6.33
C SER A 18 -5.42 -6.36 7.36
N VAL A 19 -6.32 -6.10 8.29
CA VAL A 19 -6.06 -5.33 9.53
C VAL A 19 -5.39 -6.21 10.57
N ALA A 20 -5.56 -7.53 10.58
CA ALA A 20 -4.87 -8.44 11.48
C ALA A 20 -3.43 -8.70 11.04
N ILE A 21 -3.00 -8.40 9.83
CA ILE A 21 -1.56 -8.24 9.56
C ILE A 21 -1.08 -6.92 10.19
N ILE A 22 -1.88 -5.88 10.22
CA ILE A 22 -1.66 -4.69 11.06
C ILE A 22 -2.02 -4.99 12.54
N LEU A 23 -3.00 -5.84 12.84
CA LEU A 23 -3.49 -6.18 14.19
C LEU A 23 -3.11 -7.58 14.69
N LEU A 24 -2.58 -8.51 13.89
CA LEU A 24 -2.03 -9.79 14.39
C LEU A 24 -0.74 -9.57 15.18
N VAL A 25 -0.05 -8.49 14.95
CA VAL A 25 1.00 -8.01 15.87
C VAL A 25 0.39 -7.41 17.15
N VAL A 26 -0.88 -6.97 17.09
CA VAL A 26 -1.62 -6.33 18.20
C VAL A 26 -2.54 -7.30 18.94
N GLY A 27 -3.06 -8.32 18.28
CA GLY A 27 -4.12 -9.22 18.79
C GLY A 27 -3.66 -10.30 19.76
N PHE A 28 -2.35 -10.55 19.90
CA PHE A 28 -1.85 -11.57 20.83
C PHE A 28 -1.86 -11.18 22.33
N ASN A 29 -2.30 -9.95 22.67
CA ASN A 29 -2.41 -9.51 24.07
C ASN A 29 -3.83 -9.50 24.66
N LEU A 30 -4.86 -9.90 23.93
CA LEU A 30 -6.25 -9.92 24.43
C LEU A 30 -6.68 -11.21 25.14
N GLY A 31 -5.74 -12.11 25.44
CA GLY A 31 -6.01 -13.41 26.07
C GLY A 31 -5.45 -13.61 27.47
N LYS A 32 -5.39 -12.59 28.31
CA LYS A 32 -5.06 -12.77 29.73
C LYS A 32 -6.16 -12.26 30.63
N ASN A 33 -7.18 -13.08 30.83
CA ASN A 33 -7.86 -13.18 32.12
C ASN A 33 -8.73 -14.44 32.15
N ASN A 34 -8.45 -15.27 33.19
CA ASN A 34 -9.22 -16.38 33.73
C ASN A 34 -9.15 -17.74 33.01
N LEU A 35 -8.24 -18.57 33.49
CA LEU A 35 -8.57 -19.92 33.97
C LEU A 35 -7.36 -20.41 34.77
N ALA A 36 -7.57 -20.51 36.06
CA ALA A 36 -6.62 -21.07 37.01
C ALA A 36 -6.92 -22.56 37.24
N LEU A 37 -5.82 -23.32 37.33
CA LEU A 37 -5.63 -24.59 38.07
C LEU A 37 -6.20 -25.90 37.51
N ALA A 38 -5.26 -26.75 37.20
CA ALA A 38 -5.11 -28.19 37.41
C ALA A 38 -5.00 -29.04 36.15
N GLN A 39 -3.80 -29.45 35.89
CA GLN A 39 -3.32 -30.78 35.44
C GLN A 39 -1.97 -30.65 34.74
N SER A 40 -0.88 -30.98 35.44
CA SER A 40 0.45 -30.43 35.12
C SER A 40 1.25 -31.11 34.01
N ASP A 41 1.02 -32.31 33.56
CA ASP A 41 1.95 -32.98 32.66
C ASP A 41 1.44 -33.23 31.24
N GLN A 42 0.16 -33.45 31.04
CA GLN A 42 -0.43 -33.49 29.68
C GLN A 42 -0.63 -32.10 29.06
N PHE A 43 -0.87 -31.09 29.90
CA PHE A 43 -1.04 -29.70 29.45
C PHE A 43 0.27 -29.05 28.98
N SER A 44 1.40 -29.45 29.56
CA SER A 44 2.72 -28.96 29.12
C SER A 44 3.13 -29.50 27.75
N GLN A 45 2.81 -30.77 27.46
CA GLN A 45 3.03 -31.38 26.13
C GLN A 45 2.08 -30.81 25.07
N LEU A 46 0.80 -30.56 25.42
CA LEU A 46 -0.16 -29.90 24.52
C LEU A 46 0.17 -28.43 24.28
N GLN A 47 0.72 -27.73 25.27
CA GLN A 47 1.19 -26.35 25.09
C GLN A 47 2.48 -26.26 24.25
N SER A 48 3.41 -27.23 24.37
CA SER A 48 4.60 -27.28 23.54
C SER A 48 4.24 -27.58 22.08
N THR A 49 3.39 -28.57 21.82
CA THR A 49 2.93 -28.92 20.47
C THR A 49 2.14 -27.77 19.81
N SER A 50 1.30 -27.05 20.56
CA SER A 50 0.58 -25.88 20.03
C SER A 50 1.50 -24.70 19.76
N ARG A 51 2.55 -24.51 20.57
CA ARG A 51 3.55 -23.46 20.39
C ARG A 51 4.44 -23.76 19.18
N ASP A 52 4.91 -24.99 19.04
CA ASP A 52 5.76 -25.41 17.91
C ASP A 52 4.98 -25.36 16.59
N GLN A 53 3.70 -25.73 16.61
CA GLN A 53 2.80 -25.58 15.46
C GLN A 53 2.58 -24.10 15.10
N ALA A 54 2.39 -23.22 16.09
CA ALA A 54 2.24 -21.78 15.83
C ALA A 54 3.52 -21.16 15.26
N ILE A 55 4.69 -21.57 15.74
CA ILE A 55 5.99 -21.15 15.22
C ILE A 55 6.16 -21.63 13.77
N LEU A 56 5.87 -22.89 13.50
CA LEU A 56 5.95 -23.47 12.17
C LEU A 56 5.00 -22.75 11.21
N GLN A 57 3.77 -22.51 11.63
CA GLN A 57 2.78 -21.78 10.84
C GLN A 57 3.24 -20.34 10.55
N PHE A 58 3.78 -19.63 11.54
CA PHE A 58 4.37 -18.30 11.33
C PHE A 58 5.51 -18.35 10.31
N GLN A 59 6.45 -19.29 10.46
CA GLN A 59 7.57 -19.45 9.52
C GLN A 59 7.09 -19.75 8.10
N MET A 60 6.08 -20.59 7.96
CA MET A 60 5.47 -20.92 6.67
C MET A 60 4.80 -19.69 6.02
N GLN A 61 4.15 -18.85 6.80
CA GLN A 61 3.47 -17.65 6.30
C GLN A 61 4.40 -16.48 6.02
N PHE A 62 5.44 -16.28 6.86
CA PHE A 62 6.19 -15.02 6.91
C PHE A 62 7.68 -15.15 6.60
N CYS A 63 8.18 -16.34 6.35
CA CYS A 63 9.62 -16.54 6.11
C CYS A 63 9.95 -17.10 4.74
N GLY A 64 9.00 -17.05 3.81
CA GLY A 64 9.15 -17.62 2.47
C GLY A 64 9.21 -19.15 2.47
N MET A 65 8.19 -19.81 1.93
CA MET A 65 8.16 -21.28 1.82
C MET A 65 9.18 -21.82 0.82
N ASN A 66 9.43 -21.06 -0.24
CA ASN A 66 10.32 -21.46 -1.33
C ASN A 66 11.44 -20.43 -1.48
N SER A 67 12.67 -20.87 -1.21
CA SER A 67 13.90 -20.10 -1.48
C SER A 67 14.18 -19.97 -2.99
N THR A 68 13.15 -19.81 -3.83
CA THR A 68 13.28 -19.67 -5.27
C THR A 68 13.16 -18.21 -5.67
N GLN A 69 14.11 -17.75 -6.47
CA GLN A 69 13.97 -16.51 -7.20
C GLN A 69 13.01 -16.75 -8.37
N ASN A 70 11.94 -16.01 -8.42
CA ASN A 70 11.05 -16.00 -9.56
C ASN A 70 11.33 -14.74 -10.39
N SER A 71 11.03 -14.81 -11.67
CA SER A 71 11.16 -13.68 -12.57
C SER A 71 10.13 -13.80 -13.68
N ASN A 72 9.69 -12.67 -14.16
CA ASN A 72 8.93 -12.57 -15.41
C ASN A 72 9.62 -11.55 -16.33
N SER A 73 8.97 -11.14 -17.38
CA SER A 73 9.56 -10.21 -18.34
C SER A 73 9.90 -8.84 -17.72
N PHE A 74 9.19 -8.42 -16.70
CA PHE A 74 9.32 -7.09 -16.10
C PHE A 74 9.97 -7.10 -14.72
N VAL A 75 9.77 -8.17 -13.95
CA VAL A 75 10.17 -8.26 -12.54
C VAL A 75 11.26 -9.31 -12.36
N THR A 76 12.30 -8.93 -11.60
CA THR A 76 13.35 -9.84 -11.12
C THR A 76 13.36 -9.79 -9.60
N GLU A 77 13.32 -10.96 -8.94
CA GLU A 77 13.39 -11.09 -7.49
C GLU A 77 14.79 -11.50 -7.04
N TYR A 78 15.20 -11.07 -5.86
CA TYR A 78 16.50 -11.36 -5.23
C TYR A 78 16.28 -11.87 -3.82
N LEU A 79 16.84 -13.05 -3.51
CA LEU A 79 16.81 -13.62 -2.17
C LEU A 79 17.71 -12.85 -1.22
N LEU A 80 17.26 -12.65 0.00
CA LEU A 80 18.06 -12.12 1.10
C LEU A 80 18.97 -13.20 1.72
N LEU A 81 19.98 -12.77 2.48
CA LEU A 81 21.03 -13.66 2.99
C LEU A 81 20.50 -14.64 4.03
N GLN A 82 19.63 -14.19 4.89
CA GLN A 82 19.13 -14.97 6.01
C GLN A 82 17.64 -15.30 5.83
N LYS A 83 17.18 -16.39 6.44
CA LYS A 83 15.76 -16.73 6.47
C LYS A 83 15.02 -15.83 7.45
N CYS A 84 13.76 -15.52 7.15
CA CYS A 84 12.89 -14.74 8.02
C CYS A 84 13.38 -13.32 8.30
N GLU A 85 14.04 -12.66 7.36
CA GLU A 85 14.39 -11.26 7.52
C GLU A 85 13.18 -10.35 7.55
N MET A 86 12.14 -10.69 6.80
CA MET A 86 10.91 -9.89 6.69
C MET A 86 11.21 -8.44 6.31
N PRO A 87 11.74 -8.18 5.09
CA PRO A 87 12.10 -6.84 4.67
C PRO A 87 10.85 -5.97 4.52
N LEU A 88 10.83 -4.76 5.11
CA LEU A 88 9.67 -3.87 5.02
C LEU A 88 10.04 -2.51 4.45
N GLY A 89 10.60 -1.59 5.23
CA GLY A 89 11.05 -0.31 4.72
C GLY A 89 12.13 -0.49 3.66
N ILE A 90 12.00 0.17 2.51
CA ILE A 90 12.92 0.07 1.37
C ILE A 90 13.20 1.44 0.77
N LEU A 91 14.48 1.71 0.44
CA LEU A 91 14.95 2.95 -0.17
C LEU A 91 15.97 2.63 -1.26
N ALA A 92 15.65 2.97 -2.50
CA ALA A 92 16.62 2.98 -3.58
C ALA A 92 17.41 4.30 -3.56
N ASP A 93 18.71 4.21 -3.39
CA ASP A 93 19.62 5.34 -3.38
C ASP A 93 20.85 5.04 -4.24
N ASN A 94 20.94 5.72 -5.37
CA ASN A 94 21.98 5.51 -6.36
C ASN A 94 22.09 4.05 -6.82
N ASP A 95 23.23 3.40 -6.59
CA ASP A 95 23.49 2.01 -6.93
C ASP A 95 23.26 1.07 -5.73
N SER A 96 22.57 1.54 -4.71
CA SER A 96 22.24 0.80 -3.51
C SER A 96 20.73 0.77 -3.27
N VAL A 97 20.27 -0.33 -2.71
CA VAL A 97 18.91 -0.46 -2.16
C VAL A 97 19.04 -0.79 -0.68
N TRP A 98 18.61 0.14 0.14
CA TRP A 98 18.55 -0.03 1.57
C TRP A 98 17.24 -0.67 1.98
N TYR A 99 17.25 -1.58 2.94
CA TYR A 99 16.04 -2.22 3.48
C TYR A 99 16.20 -2.50 4.97
N ILE A 100 15.09 -2.62 5.66
CA ILE A 100 15.07 -3.01 7.07
C ILE A 100 14.55 -4.43 7.22
N SER A 101 15.39 -5.28 7.80
CA SER A 101 15.02 -6.63 8.25
C SER A 101 14.23 -6.53 9.55
N THR A 102 12.89 -6.58 9.47
CA THR A 102 12.00 -6.31 10.62
C THR A 102 12.03 -7.42 11.67
N LYS A 103 12.43 -8.62 11.31
CA LYS A 103 12.56 -9.73 12.25
C LYS A 103 13.94 -9.82 12.88
N LEU A 104 14.99 -9.67 12.09
CA LEU A 104 16.35 -9.90 12.55
C LEU A 104 17.05 -8.62 13.08
N GLY A 105 16.53 -7.45 12.72
CA GLY A 105 17.08 -6.18 13.19
C GLY A 105 18.36 -5.78 12.47
N HIS A 106 18.36 -5.92 11.16
CA HIS A 106 19.45 -5.45 10.31
C HIS A 106 18.98 -4.32 9.40
N LEU A 107 19.82 -3.31 9.23
CA LEU A 107 19.77 -2.42 8.09
C LEU A 107 20.59 -3.08 6.97
N GLY A 108 19.92 -3.53 5.91
CA GLY A 108 20.56 -4.15 4.76
C GLY A 108 20.86 -3.13 3.67
N LYS A 109 21.98 -3.33 2.97
CA LYS A 109 22.39 -2.57 1.77
C LYS A 109 22.67 -3.55 0.64
N PHE A 110 21.77 -3.59 -0.33
CA PHE A 110 21.93 -4.37 -1.56
C PHE A 110 22.58 -3.50 -2.64
N ASN A 111 23.68 -3.93 -3.20
CA ASN A 111 24.34 -3.26 -4.33
C ASN A 111 23.72 -3.72 -5.65
N THR A 112 23.20 -2.78 -6.44
CA THR A 112 22.48 -3.09 -7.67
C THR A 112 23.39 -3.55 -8.82
N MET A 113 24.71 -3.31 -8.73
CA MET A 113 25.67 -3.67 -9.76
C MET A 113 26.20 -5.10 -9.60
N ASP A 114 26.74 -5.42 -8.43
CA ASP A 114 27.37 -6.72 -8.14
C ASP A 114 26.49 -7.68 -7.34
N LYS A 115 25.28 -7.23 -6.92
CA LYS A 115 24.27 -7.99 -6.18
C LYS A 115 24.71 -8.40 -4.77
N ASN A 116 25.79 -7.82 -4.25
CA ASN A 116 26.24 -8.06 -2.90
C ASN A 116 25.31 -7.40 -1.87
N ILE A 117 25.14 -8.06 -0.73
CA ILE A 117 24.39 -7.55 0.42
C ILE A 117 25.36 -7.33 1.58
N GLN A 118 25.29 -6.16 2.18
CA GLN A 118 25.91 -5.83 3.46
C GLN A 118 24.82 -5.64 4.49
N GLU A 119 25.04 -6.14 5.71
CA GLU A 119 24.10 -6.00 6.83
C GLU A 119 24.77 -5.29 7.99
N PHE A 120 24.06 -4.31 8.56
CA PHE A 120 24.47 -3.54 9.72
C PHE A 120 23.50 -3.84 10.85
N THR A 121 24.00 -4.42 11.94
CA THR A 121 23.16 -4.76 13.10
C THR A 121 22.66 -3.50 13.79
N ILE A 122 21.34 -3.35 13.89
CA ILE A 122 20.70 -2.26 14.62
C ILE A 122 20.87 -2.53 16.12
N PRO A 123 21.42 -1.60 16.90
CA PRO A 123 21.57 -1.78 18.34
C PRO A 123 20.24 -2.04 19.03
N VAL A 124 20.27 -2.83 20.12
CA VAL A 124 19.11 -3.07 20.99
C VAL A 124 17.88 -3.57 20.23
N TRP A 125 18.03 -4.68 19.46
CA TRP A 125 16.94 -5.35 18.76
C TRP A 125 16.40 -6.59 19.50
N ASP A 126 16.68 -6.72 20.80
CA ASP A 126 16.39 -7.86 21.66
C ASP A 126 14.90 -8.10 21.94
N SER A 127 14.05 -7.11 21.68
CA SER A 127 12.58 -7.26 21.73
C SER A 127 12.04 -8.33 20.76
N ARG A 128 12.87 -8.84 19.85
CA ARG A 128 12.54 -9.88 18.85
C ARG A 128 13.07 -11.26 19.26
N SER A 129 13.36 -11.45 20.52
CA SER A 129 13.84 -12.74 21.06
C SER A 129 12.85 -13.90 20.85
N ARG A 130 11.56 -13.62 20.75
CA ARG A 130 10.54 -14.63 20.45
C ARG A 130 10.44 -14.88 18.95
N PRO A 131 10.19 -16.13 18.51
CA PRO A 131 10.08 -16.46 17.08
C PRO A 131 9.05 -15.63 16.30
N THR A 132 7.99 -15.18 16.98
CA THR A 132 6.90 -14.38 16.40
C THR A 132 7.04 -12.87 16.62
N ASP A 133 8.04 -12.42 17.39
CA ASP A 133 8.25 -11.00 17.61
C ASP A 133 8.87 -10.35 16.38
N ILE A 134 8.28 -9.24 15.96
CA ILE A 134 8.76 -8.35 14.89
C ILE A 134 8.61 -6.91 15.33
N SER A 135 9.37 -6.00 14.71
CA SER A 135 9.07 -4.58 14.73
C SER A 135 8.78 -4.13 13.31
N GLN A 136 7.67 -3.48 13.11
CA GLN A 136 7.37 -2.92 11.81
C GLN A 136 8.12 -1.59 11.65
N THR A 137 9.00 -1.55 10.66
CA THR A 137 9.81 -0.39 10.26
C THR A 137 9.33 0.05 8.90
N TRP A 138 8.28 0.86 8.89
CA TRP A 138 7.53 1.17 7.70
C TRP A 138 8.26 2.08 6.72
N ASP A 139 8.90 3.12 7.22
CA ASP A 139 9.48 4.13 6.36
C ASP A 139 11.00 4.23 6.55
N ILE A 140 11.69 4.45 5.45
CA ILE A 140 13.13 4.65 5.38
C ILE A 140 13.41 5.77 4.38
N LYS A 141 14.24 6.73 4.76
CA LYS A 141 14.61 7.91 3.96
C LYS A 141 16.10 8.19 4.11
N SER A 142 16.65 8.93 3.14
CA SER A 142 17.95 9.60 3.31
C SER A 142 17.75 11.09 3.59
N ASP A 143 18.59 11.65 4.46
CA ASP A 143 18.69 13.09 4.62
C ASP A 143 19.63 13.72 3.58
N SER A 144 19.78 15.05 3.61
CA SER A 144 20.64 15.81 2.70
C SER A 144 22.14 15.47 2.80
N LYS A 145 22.54 14.82 3.91
CA LYS A 145 23.92 14.36 4.18
C LYS A 145 24.15 12.90 3.81
N GLY A 146 23.11 12.21 3.32
CA GLY A 146 23.18 10.80 2.98
C GLY A 146 23.06 9.84 4.17
N ASN A 147 22.69 10.32 5.36
CA ASN A 147 22.37 9.43 6.46
C ASN A 147 21.05 8.73 6.22
N ILE A 148 20.93 7.49 6.69
CA ILE A 148 19.73 6.66 6.52
C ILE A 148 18.89 6.75 7.78
N TRP A 149 17.65 7.18 7.62
CA TRP A 149 16.67 7.31 8.71
C TRP A 149 15.54 6.30 8.52
N PHE A 150 15.08 5.69 9.62
CA PHE A 150 13.97 4.75 9.57
C PHE A 150 13.16 4.72 10.86
N THR A 151 11.90 4.33 10.73
CA THR A 151 10.96 4.20 11.85
C THR A 151 11.15 2.89 12.61
N ASP A 152 10.90 2.87 13.92
CA ASP A 152 10.89 1.67 14.76
C ASP A 152 9.64 1.66 15.66
N GLU A 153 8.69 0.78 15.35
CA GLU A 153 7.44 0.65 16.10
C GLU A 153 7.67 0.18 17.53
N LYS A 154 8.50 -0.84 17.73
CA LYS A 154 8.73 -1.46 19.05
C LYS A 154 9.43 -0.53 20.04
N GLN A 155 10.40 0.23 19.57
CA GLN A 155 11.14 1.19 20.38
C GLN A 155 10.46 2.55 20.47
N ASN A 156 9.38 2.76 19.71
CA ASN A 156 8.64 4.01 19.66
C ASN A 156 9.51 5.21 19.29
N GLY A 157 10.22 5.12 18.19
CA GLY A 157 11.14 6.17 17.77
C GLY A 157 11.61 6.05 16.34
N ILE A 158 12.64 6.80 16.05
CA ILE A 158 13.32 6.78 14.76
C ILE A 158 14.81 6.56 14.96
N TRP A 159 15.41 5.86 14.02
CA TRP A 159 16.85 5.62 13.94
C TRP A 159 17.48 6.47 12.86
N ARG A 160 18.74 6.87 13.08
CA ARG A 160 19.65 7.42 12.08
C ARG A 160 20.89 6.56 12.00
N TYR A 161 21.24 6.12 10.81
CA TYR A 161 22.50 5.47 10.52
C TYR A 161 23.39 6.42 9.72
N GLU A 162 24.56 6.72 10.25
CA GLU A 162 25.59 7.54 9.62
C GLU A 162 26.57 6.64 8.87
N GLN A 163 26.58 6.74 7.53
CA GLN A 163 27.39 5.86 6.70
C GLN A 163 28.90 6.05 6.92
N ASP A 164 29.35 7.29 7.11
CA ASP A 164 30.77 7.63 7.26
C ASP A 164 31.36 7.07 8.55
N SER A 165 30.62 7.11 9.63
CA SER A 165 31.07 6.65 10.96
C SER A 165 30.63 5.22 11.29
N ASN A 166 29.79 4.61 10.44
CA ASN A 166 29.17 3.31 10.67
C ASN A 166 28.50 3.25 12.06
N SER A 167 27.75 4.29 12.40
CA SER A 167 27.14 4.43 13.71
C SER A 167 25.64 4.68 13.67
N PHE A 168 24.93 4.16 14.68
CA PHE A 168 23.51 4.38 14.87
C PHE A 168 23.23 5.38 15.99
N SER A 169 22.24 6.23 15.77
CA SER A 169 21.62 7.08 16.78
C SER A 169 20.13 6.79 16.85
N PHE A 170 19.58 6.77 18.07
CA PHE A 170 18.15 6.54 18.32
C PHE A 170 17.49 7.77 18.94
N PHE A 171 16.30 8.13 18.47
CA PHE A 171 15.53 9.28 18.93
C PHE A 171 14.13 8.81 19.35
N PRO A 172 13.88 8.60 20.66
CA PRO A 172 12.59 8.15 21.16
C PRO A 172 11.54 9.27 21.04
N ILE A 173 10.33 8.91 20.64
CA ILE A 173 9.20 9.83 20.56
C ILE A 173 8.56 9.96 21.96
N PRO A 174 8.27 11.17 22.45
CA PRO A 174 7.82 11.39 23.83
C PRO A 174 6.46 10.78 24.17
N GLU A 175 5.55 10.68 23.20
CA GLU A 175 4.18 10.22 23.43
C GLU A 175 4.15 8.74 23.82
N ARG A 176 3.41 8.45 24.88
CA ARG A 176 3.12 7.08 25.33
C ARG A 176 1.64 6.84 25.15
N PRO A 177 1.21 6.07 24.17
CA PRO A 177 -0.20 5.75 23.99
C PRO A 177 -0.71 4.83 25.10
N SER A 178 -1.97 4.98 25.41
CA SER A 178 -2.64 4.39 26.58
C SER A 178 -2.66 2.86 26.61
N ALA A 179 -3.14 2.21 25.54
CA ALA A 179 -3.41 0.77 25.56
C ALA A 179 -2.35 -0.09 24.86
N PHE A 180 -1.60 0.46 23.93
CA PHE A 180 -0.76 -0.31 23.00
C PHE A 180 0.75 -0.06 23.11
N GLY A 181 1.18 0.87 23.95
CA GLY A 181 2.58 1.08 24.33
C GLY A 181 3.40 1.93 23.36
N THR A 182 3.00 2.14 22.11
CA THR A 182 3.72 2.96 21.12
C THR A 182 2.77 3.80 20.27
N ILE A 183 3.28 4.91 19.68
CA ILE A 183 2.53 5.66 18.66
C ILE A 183 2.58 4.97 17.30
N TYR A 184 3.38 3.93 17.16
CA TYR A 184 3.57 3.19 15.91
C TYR A 184 4.05 4.11 14.78
N PRO A 185 5.30 4.60 14.79
CA PRO A 185 5.83 5.50 13.77
C PRO A 185 5.73 4.85 12.39
N VAL A 186 5.11 5.52 11.42
CA VAL A 186 4.79 4.94 10.10
C VAL A 186 5.38 5.69 8.93
N SER A 187 5.52 7.00 9.04
CA SER A 187 5.97 7.83 7.93
C SER A 187 6.83 9.00 8.40
N ILE A 188 7.90 9.28 7.67
CA ILE A 188 8.81 10.39 7.88
C ILE A 188 9.02 11.16 6.58
N VAL A 189 9.11 12.48 6.66
CA VAL A 189 9.50 13.34 5.55
C VAL A 189 10.45 14.43 6.01
N PHE A 190 11.31 14.89 5.11
CA PHE A 190 12.26 15.97 5.35
C PHE A 190 11.86 17.24 4.58
N ASN A 191 11.90 18.35 5.28
CA ASN A 191 11.92 19.69 4.70
C ASN A 191 13.26 20.32 5.07
N ASP A 192 14.25 20.17 4.20
CA ASP A 192 15.65 20.48 4.45
C ASP A 192 16.16 19.78 5.72
N ASP A 193 16.53 20.51 6.78
CA ASP A 193 16.98 19.96 8.06
C ASP A 193 15.84 19.71 9.06
N ASP A 194 14.60 19.99 8.71
CA ASP A 194 13.44 19.67 9.53
C ASP A 194 12.89 18.29 9.16
N ILE A 195 12.67 17.45 10.16
CA ILE A 195 12.02 16.15 10.03
C ILE A 195 10.60 16.22 10.59
N TYR A 196 9.64 15.71 9.81
CA TYR A 196 8.25 15.52 10.23
C TYR A 196 7.93 14.04 10.26
N LEU A 197 7.16 13.61 11.24
CA LEU A 197 6.78 12.22 11.36
C LEU A 197 5.34 12.04 11.83
N ALA A 198 4.74 10.95 11.35
CA ALA A 198 3.42 10.49 11.75
C ALA A 198 3.51 9.08 12.34
N GLY A 199 2.61 8.81 13.27
CA GLY A 199 2.44 7.48 13.84
C GLY A 199 0.99 7.03 13.70
N ILE A 200 0.77 5.76 13.36
CA ILE A 200 -0.58 5.19 13.16
C ILE A 200 -1.50 5.51 14.34
N ARG A 201 -0.97 5.45 15.57
CA ARG A 201 -1.75 5.69 16.79
C ARG A 201 -1.53 7.07 17.38
N SER A 202 -0.77 7.92 16.69
CA SER A 202 -0.57 9.29 17.13
C SER A 202 -1.74 10.18 16.74
N LYS A 203 -2.08 11.09 17.61
CA LYS A 203 -3.07 12.16 17.38
C LYS A 203 -2.39 13.50 17.14
N SER A 204 -1.09 13.45 16.87
CA SER A 204 -0.23 14.60 16.66
C SER A 204 0.66 14.38 15.45
N LEU A 205 0.95 15.45 14.74
CA LEU A 205 2.08 15.55 13.84
C LEU A 205 3.31 15.89 14.68
N TRP A 206 4.37 15.09 14.57
CA TRP A 206 5.64 15.28 15.28
C TRP A 206 6.64 15.93 14.36
N PHE A 207 7.54 16.76 14.91
CA PHE A 207 8.59 17.42 14.14
C PHE A 207 9.79 17.79 15.02
N ALA A 208 10.94 17.90 14.38
CA ALA A 208 12.18 18.36 14.99
C ALA A 208 13.10 18.95 13.92
N ASN A 209 14.02 19.84 14.32
CA ASN A 209 15.20 20.10 13.51
C ASN A 209 16.25 19.03 13.80
N VAL A 210 16.84 18.46 12.76
CA VAL A 210 17.82 17.36 12.87
C VAL A 210 19.02 17.75 13.76
N SER A 211 19.43 19.05 13.75
CA SER A 211 20.54 19.54 14.56
C SER A 211 20.24 19.56 16.07
N ASP A 212 18.97 19.61 16.46
CA ASP A 212 18.54 19.68 17.86
C ASP A 212 18.38 18.30 18.50
N LEU A 213 18.38 17.25 17.68
CA LEU A 213 18.17 15.88 18.12
C LEU A 213 19.41 15.34 18.88
N LYS A 214 19.17 14.72 20.03
CA LYS A 214 20.20 14.09 20.86
C LYS A 214 19.97 12.59 20.94
N ASN A 215 21.04 11.83 20.73
CA ASN A 215 20.99 10.37 20.81
C ASN A 215 20.43 9.88 22.15
N ASN A 216 19.50 8.93 22.10
CA ASN A 216 18.79 8.37 23.25
C ASN A 216 17.97 9.38 24.06
N SER A 217 17.56 10.48 23.45
CA SER A 217 16.76 11.53 24.07
C SER A 217 15.62 11.97 23.16
N SER A 218 14.49 12.32 23.76
CA SER A 218 13.37 12.98 23.07
C SER A 218 13.50 14.51 23.05
N GLU A 219 14.59 15.06 23.58
CA GLU A 219 14.85 16.50 23.53
C GLU A 219 14.97 16.98 22.09
N GLY A 220 14.37 18.12 21.78
CA GLY A 220 14.28 18.66 20.42
C GLY A 220 13.05 18.20 19.63
N ILE A 221 12.34 17.15 20.06
CA ILE A 221 11.13 16.68 19.37
C ILE A 221 9.91 17.43 19.93
N SER A 222 9.16 18.04 19.03
CA SER A 222 7.92 18.78 19.32
C SER A 222 6.73 18.15 18.59
N ASN A 223 5.51 18.51 18.98
CA ASN A 223 4.31 18.06 18.27
C ASN A 223 3.23 19.14 18.18
N ILE A 224 2.30 18.92 17.25
CA ILE A 224 1.08 19.70 17.10
C ILE A 224 -0.11 18.73 16.92
N SER A 225 -1.18 18.96 17.69
CA SER A 225 -2.35 18.09 17.67
C SER A 225 -3.11 18.17 16.33
N LEU A 226 -3.51 17.01 15.81
CA LEU A 226 -4.35 16.92 14.62
C LEU A 226 -5.78 17.38 14.91
N PRO A 227 -6.47 18.04 13.97
CA PRO A 227 -7.84 18.54 14.15
C PRO A 227 -8.90 17.43 13.97
N LEU A 228 -8.99 16.51 14.94
CA LEU A 228 -9.81 15.29 14.86
C LEU A 228 -11.31 15.50 15.19
N SER A 229 -11.82 16.72 15.18
CA SER A 229 -13.22 17.01 15.51
C SER A 229 -14.23 16.28 14.64
N SER A 230 -13.91 16.00 13.39
CA SER A 230 -14.74 15.25 12.45
C SER A 230 -14.86 13.76 12.78
N PHE A 231 -13.98 13.22 13.63
CA PHE A 231 -14.00 11.85 14.15
C PHE A 231 -14.71 11.75 15.50
N LYS A 232 -15.40 12.81 15.94
CA LYS A 232 -16.15 12.79 17.19
C LYS A 232 -17.18 11.65 17.19
N GLY A 233 -17.18 10.86 18.27
CA GLY A 233 -18.06 9.69 18.42
C GLY A 233 -17.46 8.38 17.91
N ILE A 234 -16.31 8.42 17.27
CA ILE A 234 -15.49 7.24 16.97
C ILE A 234 -14.50 7.05 18.13
N ASP A 235 -14.28 5.79 18.51
CA ASP A 235 -13.25 5.47 19.51
C ASP A 235 -11.91 6.07 19.07
N PRO A 236 -11.29 6.93 19.87
CA PRO A 236 -10.01 7.53 19.51
C PRO A 236 -8.93 6.50 19.19
N ASP A 237 -8.94 5.32 19.76
CA ASP A 237 -7.94 4.28 19.51
C ASP A 237 -8.11 3.63 18.12
N LEU A 238 -9.26 3.83 17.47
CA LEU A 238 -9.50 3.42 16.08
C LEU A 238 -9.10 4.48 15.06
N VAL A 239 -8.80 5.71 15.48
CA VAL A 239 -8.36 6.77 14.58
C VAL A 239 -6.86 6.67 14.37
N SER A 240 -6.46 6.53 13.12
CA SER A 240 -5.09 6.29 12.69
C SER A 240 -4.63 7.35 11.70
N THR A 241 -3.33 7.62 11.67
CA THR A 241 -2.67 8.36 10.58
C THR A 241 -2.11 7.34 9.58
N GLY A 242 -2.40 7.50 8.31
CA GLY A 242 -1.90 6.62 7.25
C GLY A 242 -0.46 6.99 6.86
N SER A 243 -0.28 8.10 6.18
CA SER A 243 1.04 8.63 5.81
C SER A 243 1.06 10.16 5.80
N ILE A 244 2.26 10.71 5.65
CA ILE A 244 2.50 12.13 5.38
C ILE A 244 3.35 12.28 4.12
N GLU A 245 3.09 13.33 3.36
CA GLU A 245 3.91 13.71 2.21
C GLU A 245 4.03 15.24 2.14
N ILE A 246 5.19 15.73 1.67
CA ILE A 246 5.48 17.16 1.61
C ILE A 246 5.44 17.70 0.19
N ASP A 247 4.69 18.80 0.02
CA ASP A 247 4.83 19.70 -1.12
C ASP A 247 5.85 20.79 -0.75
N LYS A 248 7.09 20.61 -1.20
CA LYS A 248 8.17 21.55 -0.90
C LYS A 248 7.97 22.92 -1.55
N ASP A 249 7.35 22.95 -2.74
CA ASP A 249 7.15 24.18 -3.50
C ASP A 249 6.18 25.12 -2.79
N SER A 250 5.14 24.58 -2.16
CA SER A 250 4.16 25.36 -1.39
C SER A 250 4.38 25.33 0.12
N ASN A 251 5.40 24.63 0.61
CA ASN A 251 5.74 24.46 2.03
C ASN A 251 4.57 23.94 2.86
N VAL A 252 3.92 22.87 2.37
CA VAL A 252 2.80 22.23 3.05
C VAL A 252 3.00 20.72 3.19
N LEU A 253 2.43 20.14 4.25
CA LEU A 253 2.32 18.71 4.46
C LEU A 253 0.89 18.25 4.21
N TRP A 254 0.74 17.16 3.49
CA TRP A 254 -0.50 16.42 3.39
C TRP A 254 -0.45 15.21 4.32
N ILE A 255 -1.56 14.93 5.00
CA ILE A 255 -1.68 13.90 6.02
C ILE A 255 -2.97 13.12 5.77
N SER A 256 -2.89 11.80 5.60
CA SER A 256 -4.06 10.94 5.57
C SER A 256 -4.43 10.48 6.97
N VAL A 257 -5.71 10.59 7.31
CA VAL A 257 -6.25 10.18 8.61
C VAL A 257 -7.49 9.35 8.39
N LEU A 258 -7.61 8.25 9.10
CA LEU A 258 -8.69 7.29 8.92
C LEU A 258 -9.12 6.64 10.24
N ALA A 259 -10.39 6.28 10.32
CA ALA A 259 -10.88 5.18 11.13
C ALA A 259 -11.26 4.07 10.15
N PHE A 260 -10.47 3.02 10.09
CA PHE A 260 -10.49 2.01 9.03
C PHE A 260 -11.91 1.49 8.75
N ALA A 261 -12.31 1.48 7.47
CA ALA A 261 -13.64 1.10 6.99
C ALA A 261 -14.82 1.92 7.55
N VAL A 262 -14.54 3.01 8.27
CA VAL A 262 -15.57 3.87 8.86
C VAL A 262 -15.52 5.27 8.28
N LYS A 263 -14.35 5.93 8.34
CA LYS A 263 -14.19 7.31 7.89
C LYS A 263 -12.75 7.61 7.49
N GLY A 264 -12.58 8.27 6.34
CA GLY A 264 -11.32 8.85 5.89
C GLY A 264 -11.38 10.37 5.79
N GLN A 265 -10.22 11.02 5.93
CA GLN A 265 -10.07 12.46 5.77
C GLN A 265 -8.63 12.80 5.39
N LEU A 266 -8.43 13.91 4.69
CA LEU A 266 -7.10 14.48 4.47
C LEU A 266 -6.95 15.78 5.23
N PHE A 267 -5.76 16.00 5.78
CA PHE A 267 -5.36 17.28 6.35
C PHE A 267 -4.22 17.87 5.54
N LYS A 268 -4.32 19.16 5.26
CA LYS A 268 -3.24 19.97 4.72
C LYS A 268 -2.70 20.85 5.85
N PHE A 269 -1.44 20.70 6.19
CA PHE A 269 -0.75 21.48 7.20
C PHE A 269 0.18 22.49 6.54
N ASP A 270 -0.08 23.77 6.73
CA ASP A 270 0.80 24.85 6.32
C ASP A 270 1.93 24.97 7.35
N ILE A 271 3.16 24.69 6.92
CA ILE A 271 4.34 24.67 7.80
C ILE A 271 4.67 26.07 8.32
N THR A 272 4.44 27.11 7.50
CA THR A 272 4.77 28.49 7.84
C THR A 272 3.81 29.06 8.89
N THR A 273 2.51 28.88 8.67
CA THR A 273 1.47 29.42 9.57
C THR A 273 1.11 28.47 10.70
N ARG A 274 1.53 27.21 10.61
CA ARG A 274 1.20 26.10 11.54
C ARG A 274 -0.31 25.86 11.66
N THR A 275 -1.04 25.99 10.56
CA THR A 275 -2.50 25.82 10.52
C THR A 275 -2.90 24.62 9.67
N PHE A 276 -4.01 23.99 10.04
CA PHE A 276 -4.60 22.89 9.31
C PHE A 276 -5.79 23.32 8.47
N THR A 277 -5.90 22.79 7.26
CA THR A 277 -7.10 22.74 6.44
C THR A 277 -7.55 21.30 6.30
N THR A 278 -8.85 21.02 6.45
CA THR A 278 -9.43 19.69 6.37
C THR A 278 -10.17 19.49 5.05
N TYR A 279 -10.03 18.29 4.47
CA TYR A 279 -10.70 17.86 3.26
C TYR A 279 -11.50 16.60 3.55
N ASP A 280 -12.83 16.70 3.51
CA ASP A 280 -13.72 15.55 3.66
C ASP A 280 -13.68 14.69 2.40
N LEU A 281 -13.66 13.38 2.58
CA LEU A 281 -13.70 12.42 1.49
C LEU A 281 -15.12 11.84 1.34
N PRO A 282 -15.51 11.39 0.14
CA PRO A 282 -16.70 10.58 -0.05
C PRO A 282 -16.75 9.40 0.95
N PRO A 283 -17.93 9.03 1.48
CA PRO A 283 -18.02 8.04 2.55
C PRO A 283 -17.44 6.65 2.23
N HIS A 284 -17.36 6.28 0.95
CA HIS A 284 -16.76 5.02 0.53
C HIS A 284 -15.23 5.05 0.51
N LEU A 285 -14.61 6.23 0.43
CA LEU A 285 -13.16 6.44 0.55
C LEU A 285 -12.80 6.63 2.02
N ASN A 286 -12.88 5.55 2.77
CA ASN A 286 -12.81 5.59 4.24
C ASN A 286 -11.51 5.07 4.83
N SER A 287 -10.59 4.65 4.00
CA SER A 287 -9.29 4.10 4.43
C SER A 287 -8.12 4.70 3.63
N PRO A 288 -8.01 6.06 3.53
CA PRO A 288 -6.89 6.70 2.82
C PRO A 288 -5.58 6.40 3.55
N VAL A 289 -4.57 5.92 2.83
CA VAL A 289 -3.26 5.56 3.42
C VAL A 289 -2.13 6.29 2.73
N GLY A 290 -1.71 5.87 1.54
CA GLY A 290 -0.58 6.45 0.83
C GLY A 290 -0.92 7.80 0.21
N ILE A 291 0.04 8.73 0.22
CA ILE A 291 -0.08 10.05 -0.43
C ILE A 291 1.12 10.28 -1.33
N ALA A 292 0.85 10.78 -2.54
CA ALA A 292 1.84 11.40 -3.43
C ALA A 292 1.30 12.74 -3.92
N ILE A 293 2.18 13.67 -4.30
CA ILE A 293 1.78 15.03 -4.68
C ILE A 293 2.19 15.27 -6.13
N ASP A 294 1.26 15.78 -6.94
CA ASP A 294 1.55 16.16 -8.32
C ASP A 294 2.20 17.56 -8.41
N LYS A 295 2.69 17.91 -9.60
CA LYS A 295 3.33 19.23 -9.87
C LYS A 295 2.40 20.44 -9.67
N LYS A 296 1.09 20.21 -9.48
CA LYS A 296 0.10 21.25 -9.20
C LYS A 296 -0.23 21.35 -7.71
N GLY A 297 0.44 20.55 -6.86
CA GLY A 297 0.18 20.48 -5.42
C GLY A 297 -1.09 19.72 -5.05
N ASN A 298 -1.65 18.90 -5.95
CA ASN A 298 -2.80 18.06 -5.64
C ASN A 298 -2.32 16.74 -5.03
N PRO A 299 -2.88 16.30 -3.89
CA PRO A 299 -2.59 14.98 -3.37
C PRO A 299 -3.32 13.89 -4.16
N TRP A 300 -2.57 12.85 -4.51
CA TRP A 300 -3.04 11.57 -5.00
C TRP A 300 -2.96 10.56 -3.86
N VAL A 301 -4.01 9.80 -3.68
CA VAL A 301 -4.21 8.99 -2.47
C VAL A 301 -4.69 7.60 -2.85
N THR A 302 -4.17 6.59 -2.15
CA THR A 302 -4.68 5.22 -2.22
C THR A 302 -5.66 4.97 -1.09
N ASP A 303 -6.79 4.31 -1.37
CA ASP A 303 -7.72 3.85 -0.34
C ASP A 303 -7.54 2.35 -0.07
N HIS A 304 -7.01 2.03 1.11
CA HIS A 304 -6.68 0.65 1.51
C HIS A 304 -7.91 -0.16 2.01
N GLY A 305 -9.10 0.36 1.83
CA GLY A 305 -10.36 -0.34 2.09
C GLY A 305 -11.16 -0.66 0.83
N THR A 306 -10.60 -0.36 -0.34
CA THR A 306 -11.27 -0.43 -1.64
C THR A 306 -10.30 -0.85 -2.75
N SER A 307 -10.79 -0.86 -4.01
CA SER A 307 -9.95 -0.92 -5.22
C SER A 307 -9.74 0.44 -5.86
N ILE A 308 -9.83 1.54 -5.09
CA ILE A 308 -9.83 2.91 -5.59
C ILE A 308 -8.54 3.62 -5.20
N PHE A 309 -8.00 4.40 -6.14
CA PHE A 309 -7.08 5.49 -5.88
C PHE A 309 -7.68 6.78 -6.47
N PHE A 310 -7.31 7.92 -5.90
CA PHE A 310 -8.01 9.16 -6.23
C PHE A 310 -7.12 10.39 -6.08
N MET A 311 -7.51 11.46 -6.74
CA MET A 311 -6.90 12.78 -6.60
C MET A 311 -7.88 13.74 -5.92
N VAL A 312 -7.37 14.56 -5.01
CA VAL A 312 -8.12 15.69 -4.45
C VAL A 312 -7.56 16.98 -5.02
N ASN A 313 -8.40 17.78 -5.64
CA ASN A 313 -7.99 19.11 -6.08
C ASN A 313 -7.72 19.98 -4.85
N SER A 314 -6.48 20.42 -4.68
CA SER A 314 -6.00 21.16 -3.49
C SER A 314 -6.65 22.55 -3.31
N THR A 315 -7.31 23.08 -4.36
CA THR A 315 -7.96 24.39 -4.35
C THR A 315 -9.43 24.31 -3.95
N ASN A 316 -10.18 23.32 -4.46
CA ASN A 316 -11.64 23.26 -4.28
C ASN A 316 -12.14 21.97 -3.60
N GLY A 317 -11.25 21.04 -3.29
CA GLY A 317 -11.58 19.77 -2.61
C GLY A 317 -12.29 18.74 -3.49
N LYS A 318 -12.44 18.98 -4.81
CA LYS A 318 -13.10 18.02 -5.71
C LYS A 318 -12.26 16.74 -5.80
N VAL A 319 -12.91 15.60 -5.56
CA VAL A 319 -12.32 14.28 -5.69
C VAL A 319 -12.52 13.74 -7.10
N THR A 320 -11.48 13.13 -7.67
CA THR A 320 -11.54 12.38 -8.93
C THR A 320 -11.00 10.99 -8.68
N GLU A 321 -11.82 9.99 -8.95
CA GLU A 321 -11.58 8.59 -8.59
C GLU A 321 -11.22 7.74 -9.81
N TYR A 322 -10.38 6.74 -9.59
CA TYR A 322 -9.98 5.72 -10.54
C TYR A 322 -9.98 4.36 -9.85
N SER A 323 -10.31 3.29 -10.58
CA SER A 323 -10.25 1.93 -10.06
C SER A 323 -9.06 1.16 -10.65
N THR A 324 -8.49 0.27 -9.87
CA THR A 324 -7.53 -0.74 -10.34
C THR A 324 -8.24 -1.81 -11.14
N SER A 325 -7.50 -2.66 -11.88
CA SER A 325 -8.10 -3.81 -12.54
C SER A 325 -8.67 -4.82 -11.54
N PRO A 326 -9.62 -5.67 -11.95
CA PRO A 326 -10.17 -6.70 -11.09
C PRO A 326 -9.09 -7.68 -10.59
N LEU A 327 -9.33 -8.30 -9.42
CA LEU A 327 -8.54 -9.44 -8.99
C LEU A 327 -8.61 -10.58 -10.01
N PHE A 328 -7.60 -11.43 -10.06
CA PHE A 328 -7.63 -12.65 -10.88
C PHE A 328 -8.93 -13.44 -10.66
N SER A 329 -9.48 -13.96 -11.74
CA SER A 329 -10.74 -14.72 -11.74
C SER A 329 -10.73 -15.92 -10.78
N ASN A 330 -9.56 -16.52 -10.51
CA ASN A 330 -9.43 -17.62 -9.57
C ASN A 330 -9.54 -17.19 -8.09
N SER A 331 -9.26 -15.92 -7.80
CA SER A 331 -9.36 -15.34 -6.45
C SER A 331 -10.71 -14.68 -6.21
N ALA A 332 -11.38 -14.20 -7.26
CA ALA A 332 -12.66 -13.48 -7.15
C ALA A 332 -13.81 -14.38 -6.62
N ASN A 333 -13.68 -15.69 -6.74
CA ASN A 333 -14.67 -16.66 -6.25
C ASN A 333 -14.33 -17.27 -4.88
N ASP A 334 -13.20 -16.92 -4.27
CA ASP A 334 -12.87 -17.34 -2.91
C ASP A 334 -13.68 -16.49 -1.91
N PRO A 335 -14.62 -17.09 -1.14
CA PRO A 335 -15.42 -16.33 -0.18
C PRO A 335 -14.62 -15.70 0.94
N ASN A 336 -13.35 -16.07 1.09
CA ASN A 336 -12.43 -15.52 2.10
C ASN A 336 -11.60 -14.35 1.54
N VAL A 337 -11.66 -14.04 0.25
CA VAL A 337 -10.97 -12.91 -0.38
C VAL A 337 -11.94 -11.75 -0.56
N SER A 338 -11.59 -10.57 -0.07
CA SER A 338 -12.33 -9.37 -0.45
C SER A 338 -12.15 -9.17 -1.95
N GLY A 339 -13.17 -8.71 -2.65
CA GLY A 339 -13.08 -8.38 -4.07
C GLY A 339 -12.18 -7.17 -4.35
N ASP A 340 -11.55 -6.58 -3.30
CA ASP A 340 -10.76 -5.36 -3.36
C ASP A 340 -9.27 -5.67 -3.57
N THR A 341 -8.57 -4.87 -4.38
CA THR A 341 -7.13 -4.99 -4.63
C THR A 341 -6.28 -4.32 -3.55
N LEU A 342 -6.86 -3.44 -2.77
CA LEU A 342 -6.27 -2.71 -1.66
C LEU A 342 -5.00 -1.95 -2.05
N PRO A 343 -5.08 -0.89 -2.89
CA PRO A 343 -3.96 0.00 -3.15
C PRO A 343 -3.39 0.56 -1.86
N TYR A 344 -2.06 0.61 -1.72
CA TYR A 344 -1.45 0.93 -0.43
C TYR A 344 -0.44 2.08 -0.52
N TRP A 345 0.86 1.79 -0.73
CA TRP A 345 1.89 2.82 -0.83
C TRP A 345 1.88 3.47 -2.20
N ILE A 346 2.13 4.77 -2.28
CA ILE A 346 2.08 5.52 -3.53
C ILE A 346 3.21 6.56 -3.58
N LYS A 347 3.79 6.75 -4.76
CA LYS A 347 4.81 7.76 -5.03
C LYS A 347 4.64 8.36 -6.43
N MET A 348 5.07 9.61 -6.59
CA MET A 348 5.18 10.28 -7.88
C MET A 348 6.61 10.12 -8.41
N ASP A 349 6.78 9.72 -9.68
CA ASP A 349 8.08 9.76 -10.32
C ASP A 349 8.39 11.17 -10.89
N PRO A 350 9.65 11.47 -11.23
CA PRO A 350 10.02 12.78 -11.81
C PRO A 350 9.31 13.11 -13.13
N SER A 351 8.83 12.10 -13.86
CA SER A 351 8.09 12.26 -15.12
C SER A 351 6.61 12.61 -14.90
N GLY A 352 6.11 12.47 -13.66
CA GLY A 352 4.72 12.76 -13.31
C GLY A 352 3.81 11.53 -13.38
N ASN A 353 4.37 10.33 -13.42
CA ASN A 353 3.57 9.12 -13.25
C ASN A 353 3.44 8.79 -11.76
N LEU A 354 2.27 8.32 -11.38
CA LEU A 354 2.06 7.69 -10.09
C LEU A 354 2.50 6.23 -10.15
N TRP A 355 3.20 5.81 -9.12
CA TRP A 355 3.46 4.41 -8.83
C TRP A 355 2.80 4.05 -7.53
N PHE A 356 2.16 2.89 -7.47
CA PHE A 356 1.59 2.34 -6.23
C PHE A 356 1.60 0.81 -6.26
N ASN A 357 1.54 0.20 -5.10
CA ASN A 357 1.35 -1.24 -4.97
C ASN A 357 -0.11 -1.56 -4.67
N GLU A 358 -0.58 -2.68 -5.22
CA GLU A 358 -1.86 -3.29 -4.88
C GLU A 358 -1.59 -4.45 -3.93
N HIS A 359 -1.82 -4.23 -2.64
CA HIS A 359 -1.44 -5.19 -1.60
C HIS A 359 -2.07 -6.58 -1.84
N VAL A 360 -3.39 -6.64 -1.99
CA VAL A 360 -4.12 -7.89 -2.28
C VAL A 360 -4.11 -8.24 -3.77
N GLY A 361 -3.97 -7.24 -4.63
CA GLY A 361 -3.80 -7.43 -6.07
C GLY A 361 -2.50 -8.12 -6.47
N ASN A 362 -1.49 -8.13 -5.60
CA ASN A 362 -0.13 -8.65 -5.85
C ASN A 362 0.52 -8.04 -7.10
N LYS A 363 0.39 -6.72 -7.25
CA LYS A 363 0.86 -5.96 -8.39
C LYS A 363 1.58 -4.68 -7.97
N LEU A 364 2.42 -4.18 -8.88
CA LEU A 364 2.86 -2.80 -8.90
C LEU A 364 2.19 -2.09 -10.07
N ALA A 365 1.65 -0.91 -9.82
CA ALA A 365 0.88 -0.14 -10.78
C ALA A 365 1.58 1.17 -11.12
N ARG A 366 1.52 1.57 -12.40
CA ARG A 366 1.93 2.87 -12.91
C ARG A 366 0.75 3.56 -13.57
N PHE A 367 0.36 4.71 -13.05
CA PHE A 367 -0.69 5.54 -13.65
C PHE A 367 -0.09 6.81 -14.25
N ASN A 368 -0.27 7.01 -15.54
CA ASN A 368 0.10 8.26 -16.21
C ASN A 368 -0.98 9.31 -15.93
N THR A 369 -0.63 10.35 -15.17
CA THR A 369 -1.60 11.39 -14.76
C THR A 369 -2.05 12.30 -15.90
N THR A 370 -1.35 12.32 -17.02
CA THR A 370 -1.68 13.12 -18.21
C THR A 370 -2.64 12.35 -19.13
N ASP A 371 -2.26 11.16 -19.54
CA ASP A 371 -3.02 10.34 -20.49
C ASP A 371 -4.09 9.51 -19.78
N ARG A 372 -4.01 9.39 -18.45
CA ARG A 372 -4.91 8.63 -17.57
C ARG A 372 -4.91 7.12 -17.87
N THR A 373 -3.78 6.60 -18.31
CA THR A 373 -3.56 5.19 -18.54
C THR A 373 -2.96 4.51 -17.33
N LEU A 374 -3.43 3.31 -17.02
CA LEU A 374 -2.96 2.48 -15.91
C LEU A 374 -2.27 1.23 -16.47
N VAL A 375 -1.05 0.99 -16.03
CA VAL A 375 -0.30 -0.24 -16.32
C VAL A 375 -0.01 -0.93 -15.01
N GLU A 376 -0.40 -2.19 -14.89
CA GLU A 376 -0.18 -2.99 -13.69
C GLU A 376 0.72 -4.18 -14.03
N TYR A 377 1.72 -4.41 -13.20
CA TYR A 377 2.74 -5.45 -13.38
C TYR A 377 2.59 -6.50 -12.29
N TRP A 378 2.41 -7.76 -12.69
CA TRP A 378 2.24 -8.86 -11.75
C TRP A 378 3.57 -9.20 -11.06
N ILE A 379 3.54 -9.35 -9.73
CA ILE A 379 4.64 -9.87 -8.96
C ILE A 379 4.68 -11.39 -9.14
N PRO A 380 5.83 -11.97 -9.57
CA PRO A 380 5.91 -13.40 -9.92
C PRO A 380 5.63 -14.34 -8.76
N THR A 381 6.07 -13.96 -7.55
CA THR A 381 5.84 -14.78 -6.36
C THR A 381 4.40 -14.65 -5.87
N GLN A 382 3.78 -15.81 -5.67
CA GLN A 382 2.44 -15.96 -5.12
C GLN A 382 2.48 -16.95 -3.95
N ASN A 383 2.43 -16.43 -2.72
CA ASN A 383 2.37 -17.28 -1.54
C ASN A 383 0.93 -17.76 -1.30
N LYS A 384 0.65 -19.01 -1.62
CA LYS A 384 -0.68 -19.62 -1.46
C LYS A 384 -1.14 -19.74 0.00
N LEU A 385 -0.24 -19.56 0.97
CA LEU A 385 -0.58 -19.52 2.39
C LEU A 385 -1.03 -18.13 2.85
N MET A 386 -0.88 -17.14 1.96
CA MET A 386 -1.36 -15.77 2.13
C MET A 386 -2.46 -15.51 1.09
N PRO A 387 -3.71 -15.91 1.34
CA PRO A 387 -4.80 -15.69 0.38
C PRO A 387 -4.94 -14.20 -0.01
N PRO A 388 -5.13 -13.90 -1.29
CA PRO A 388 -5.39 -14.80 -2.43
C PRO A 388 -4.14 -15.42 -3.08
N GLY A 389 -2.99 -15.36 -2.51
CA GLY A 389 -1.70 -15.77 -3.05
C GLY A 389 -0.82 -14.56 -3.33
N ILE A 390 -0.38 -13.88 -2.29
CA ILE A 390 0.37 -12.61 -2.38
C ILE A 390 1.79 -12.76 -1.84
N SER A 391 2.73 -12.00 -2.40
CA SER A 391 4.08 -11.83 -1.87
C SER A 391 4.15 -10.84 -0.70
N ASN A 392 3.03 -10.19 -0.41
CA ASN A 392 2.87 -9.18 0.63
C ASN A 392 3.83 -7.99 0.45
N THR A 393 3.79 -7.39 -0.73
CA THR A 393 4.52 -6.16 -1.03
C THR A 393 3.80 -4.98 -0.40
N LEU A 394 4.44 -4.36 0.59
CA LEU A 394 3.89 -3.22 1.34
C LEU A 394 4.61 -1.91 1.05
N GLN A 395 5.88 -1.98 0.67
CA GLN A 395 6.73 -0.82 0.43
C GLN A 395 7.50 -0.96 -0.87
N PHE A 396 7.71 0.18 -1.54
CA PHE A 396 8.58 0.27 -2.70
C PHE A 396 9.29 1.62 -2.76
N SER A 397 10.35 1.69 -3.54
CA SER A 397 11.13 2.89 -3.81
C SER A 397 11.44 3.02 -5.30
N ILE A 398 11.37 4.25 -5.80
CA ILE A 398 11.71 4.57 -7.18
C ILE A 398 13.22 4.80 -7.25
N GLY A 399 13.90 3.95 -8.01
CA GLY A 399 15.33 4.03 -8.26
C GLY A 399 15.67 4.71 -9.60
N LYS A 400 16.93 4.59 -10.01
CA LYS A 400 17.41 5.10 -11.30
C LYS A 400 16.72 4.40 -12.47
N ASN A 401 16.60 5.08 -13.60
CA ASN A 401 16.11 4.50 -14.88
C ASN A 401 14.72 3.84 -14.76
N ASN A 402 13.83 4.40 -13.98
CA ASN A 402 12.48 3.86 -13.72
C ASN A 402 12.50 2.40 -13.18
N GLN A 403 13.55 2.02 -12.46
CA GLN A 403 13.56 0.79 -11.69
C GLN A 403 12.77 1.00 -10.41
N ILE A 404 11.79 0.16 -10.16
CA ILE A 404 11.01 0.18 -8.93
C ILE A 404 11.47 -0.99 -8.07
N TRP A 405 12.09 -0.66 -6.95
CA TRP A 405 12.53 -1.64 -5.97
C TRP A 405 11.48 -1.80 -4.89
N PHE A 406 11.11 -3.03 -4.56
CA PHE A 406 10.08 -3.33 -3.58
C PHE A 406 10.49 -4.46 -2.64
N SER A 407 9.90 -4.47 -1.47
CA SER A 407 10.08 -5.52 -0.47
C SER A 407 8.95 -6.54 -0.58
N GLU A 408 9.30 -7.83 -0.51
CA GLU A 408 8.35 -8.92 -0.38
C GLU A 408 8.41 -9.42 1.07
N TRP A 409 7.63 -8.77 1.91
CA TRP A 409 7.74 -8.88 3.36
C TRP A 409 7.64 -10.31 3.88
N THR A 410 6.74 -11.12 3.32
CA THR A 410 6.55 -12.52 3.73
C THR A 410 7.41 -13.52 2.97
N GLU A 411 8.12 -13.08 1.92
CA GLU A 411 8.84 -13.97 1.01
C GLU A 411 10.36 -13.90 1.15
N ASN A 412 10.87 -13.06 2.05
CA ASN A 412 12.30 -12.92 2.30
C ASN A 412 13.08 -12.47 1.06
N LYS A 413 12.54 -11.53 0.29
CA LYS A 413 13.07 -11.08 -0.99
C LYS A 413 12.99 -9.57 -1.15
N LEU A 414 13.84 -9.07 -2.05
CA LEU A 414 13.66 -7.79 -2.72
C LEU A 414 13.28 -8.07 -4.18
N GLY A 415 12.35 -7.31 -4.71
CA GLY A 415 12.00 -7.33 -6.11
C GLY A 415 12.45 -6.05 -6.82
N MET A 416 12.76 -6.17 -8.12
CA MET A 416 13.05 -5.05 -9.01
C MET A 416 12.16 -5.13 -10.23
N LEU A 417 11.30 -4.14 -10.43
CA LEU A 417 10.53 -3.94 -11.65
C LEU A 417 11.25 -2.98 -12.59
N ASN A 418 11.45 -3.38 -13.83
CA ASN A 418 11.96 -2.51 -14.90
C ASN A 418 10.80 -1.78 -15.59
N GLY A 419 10.46 -0.60 -15.10
CA GLY A 419 9.36 0.23 -15.62
C GLY A 419 9.65 0.89 -16.98
N SER A 420 10.88 0.77 -17.51
CA SER A 420 11.28 1.27 -18.84
C SER A 420 11.15 0.23 -19.95
N LYS A 421 10.87 -1.04 -19.60
CA LYS A 421 10.70 -2.09 -20.59
C LYS A 421 9.46 -1.86 -21.43
N ALA A 422 9.54 -2.07 -22.75
CA ALA A 422 8.41 -1.95 -23.66
C ALA A 422 7.29 -2.93 -23.28
N LEU A 423 6.07 -2.47 -23.37
CA LEU A 423 4.88 -3.28 -23.14
C LEU A 423 4.59 -4.15 -24.37
N PRO A 424 4.03 -5.35 -24.21
CA PRO A 424 3.75 -6.24 -25.35
C PRO A 424 2.52 -5.78 -26.15
N PHE A 425 1.69 -4.93 -25.59
CA PHE A 425 0.51 -4.32 -26.24
C PHE A 425 0.15 -3.00 -25.56
N VAL A 426 -0.66 -2.20 -26.25
CA VAL A 426 -1.31 -0.99 -25.75
C VAL A 426 -2.79 -1.01 -26.07
N VAL A 427 -3.58 -0.29 -25.27
CA VAL A 427 -5.03 -0.13 -25.43
C VAL A 427 -5.33 1.35 -25.55
N ASP A 428 -6.25 1.69 -26.44
CA ASP A 428 -6.70 3.07 -26.68
C ASP A 428 -8.21 3.09 -26.83
N THR A 429 -8.85 4.14 -26.30
CA THR A 429 -10.26 4.41 -26.46
C THR A 429 -10.48 5.63 -27.35
N SER A 430 -11.43 5.56 -28.28
CA SER A 430 -11.66 6.61 -29.27
C SER A 430 -12.14 7.95 -28.69
N SER A 431 -12.62 7.95 -27.44
CA SER A 431 -13.07 9.13 -26.71
C SER A 431 -12.87 8.93 -25.22
N THR A 432 -12.57 10.01 -24.52
CA THR A 432 -12.35 10.01 -23.07
C THR A 432 -13.59 10.34 -22.24
N GLU A 433 -14.71 10.73 -22.89
CA GLU A 433 -15.95 11.10 -22.20
C GLU A 433 -17.18 10.56 -22.93
N TYR A 434 -18.11 10.00 -22.16
CA TYR A 434 -19.38 9.46 -22.61
C TYR A 434 -20.51 9.91 -21.69
N THR A 435 -21.74 9.88 -22.21
CA THR A 435 -22.96 10.06 -21.43
C THR A 435 -23.84 8.85 -21.61
N ALA A 436 -24.40 8.34 -20.53
CA ALA A 436 -25.33 7.23 -20.55
C ALA A 436 -26.54 7.51 -19.66
N LYS A 437 -27.74 7.07 -20.08
CA LYS A 437 -28.89 7.03 -19.19
C LYS A 437 -28.93 5.70 -18.47
N LYS A 438 -29.53 5.70 -17.30
CA LYS A 438 -29.78 4.48 -16.55
C LYS A 438 -30.59 3.47 -17.39
N GLY A 439 -30.15 2.24 -17.45
CA GLY A 439 -30.76 1.17 -18.25
C GLY A 439 -30.52 1.26 -19.76
N GLU A 440 -29.84 2.27 -20.27
CA GLU A 440 -29.48 2.42 -21.67
C GLU A 440 -28.07 1.87 -21.92
N THR A 441 -27.93 1.02 -22.94
CA THR A 441 -26.63 0.49 -23.34
C THR A 441 -25.89 1.50 -24.19
N ILE A 442 -24.63 1.81 -23.82
CA ILE A 442 -23.71 2.54 -24.67
C ILE A 442 -22.63 1.61 -25.19
N GLU A 443 -22.15 1.89 -26.40
CA GLU A 443 -21.03 1.19 -27.03
C GLU A 443 -19.79 2.09 -27.03
N ILE A 444 -18.67 1.54 -26.60
CA ILE A 444 -17.38 2.20 -26.51
C ILE A 444 -16.38 1.44 -27.37
N PRO A 445 -15.90 2.01 -28.47
CA PRO A 445 -14.86 1.39 -29.29
C PRO A 445 -13.52 1.36 -28.55
N VAL A 446 -12.88 0.21 -28.56
CA VAL A 446 -11.56 -0.04 -27.95
C VAL A 446 -10.62 -0.58 -29.01
N VAL A 447 -9.45 0.03 -29.15
CA VAL A 447 -8.41 -0.39 -30.08
C VAL A 447 -7.28 -1.03 -29.31
N ILE A 448 -6.87 -2.23 -29.70
CA ILE A 448 -5.71 -2.90 -29.13
C ILE A 448 -4.65 -3.04 -30.21
N SER A 449 -3.44 -2.62 -29.88
CA SER A 449 -2.29 -2.75 -30.77
C SER A 449 -1.24 -3.64 -30.10
N ALA A 450 -0.97 -4.79 -30.68
CA ALA A 450 0.08 -5.70 -30.24
C ALA A 450 1.44 -5.22 -30.73
N ILE A 451 2.41 -5.18 -29.84
CA ILE A 451 3.83 -4.89 -30.15
C ILE A 451 4.56 -6.23 -30.34
N ASP A 452 4.28 -7.18 -29.47
CA ASP A 452 4.76 -8.55 -29.54
C ASP A 452 3.61 -9.54 -29.75
N GLN A 453 3.94 -10.79 -30.13
CA GLN A 453 2.94 -11.85 -30.14
C GLN A 453 2.40 -12.08 -28.71
N VAL A 454 1.09 -11.99 -28.52
CA VAL A 454 0.49 -12.00 -27.19
C VAL A 454 -0.89 -12.65 -27.16
N ASN A 455 -1.19 -13.33 -26.06
CA ASN A 455 -2.54 -13.75 -25.72
C ASN A 455 -3.17 -12.71 -24.82
N ILE A 456 -4.32 -12.22 -25.19
CA ILE A 456 -5.02 -11.12 -24.55
C ILE A 456 -6.33 -11.62 -23.95
N LYS A 457 -6.64 -11.13 -22.77
CA LYS A 457 -7.96 -11.16 -22.15
C LYS A 457 -8.40 -9.72 -21.90
N MET A 458 -9.60 -9.38 -22.34
CA MET A 458 -10.21 -8.08 -22.10
C MET A 458 -10.64 -7.96 -20.65
N ILE A 459 -10.40 -6.79 -20.06
CA ILE A 459 -10.77 -6.47 -18.67
C ILE A 459 -11.38 -5.08 -18.58
N ALA A 460 -12.25 -4.88 -17.60
CA ALA A 460 -12.76 -3.56 -17.23
C ALA A 460 -13.02 -3.48 -15.74
N SER A 461 -12.88 -2.28 -15.21
CA SER A 461 -13.27 -1.92 -13.84
C SER A 461 -13.93 -0.55 -13.82
N SER A 462 -14.59 -0.19 -12.73
CA SER A 462 -15.31 1.09 -12.67
C SER A 462 -15.37 1.64 -11.25
N THR A 463 -15.56 2.94 -11.15
CA THR A 463 -15.88 3.59 -9.86
C THR A 463 -17.38 3.53 -9.51
N PHE A 464 -18.17 2.67 -10.18
CA PHE A 464 -19.58 2.40 -9.84
C PHE A 464 -19.72 1.80 -8.45
N THR A 465 -18.71 1.03 -8.04
CA THR A 465 -18.61 0.47 -6.70
C THR A 465 -17.20 0.66 -6.14
N LYS A 466 -17.07 0.59 -4.85
CA LYS A 466 -15.75 0.69 -4.18
C LYS A 466 -14.79 -0.47 -4.48
N THR A 467 -15.32 -1.62 -4.93
CA THR A 467 -14.52 -2.81 -5.28
C THR A 467 -13.99 -2.78 -6.71
N GLY A 468 -14.22 -1.70 -7.46
CA GLY A 468 -13.88 -1.64 -8.87
C GLY A 468 -14.84 -2.42 -9.78
N SER A 469 -15.90 -3.03 -9.24
CA SER A 469 -16.89 -3.78 -9.99
C SER A 469 -17.99 -2.88 -10.56
N PHE A 470 -18.77 -3.43 -11.49
CA PHE A 470 -19.92 -2.73 -12.10
C PHE A 470 -21.21 -2.79 -11.26
N GLY A 471 -21.19 -3.45 -10.10
CA GLY A 471 -22.37 -3.63 -9.26
C GLY A 471 -23.48 -4.37 -9.99
N ASN A 472 -24.68 -3.77 -10.03
CA ASN A 472 -25.83 -4.30 -10.78
C ASN A 472 -25.84 -3.84 -12.26
N SER A 473 -24.89 -3.02 -12.69
CA SER A 473 -24.71 -2.65 -14.10
C SER A 473 -24.12 -3.84 -14.86
N THR A 474 -24.45 -3.96 -16.15
CA THR A 474 -23.94 -5.04 -17.01
C THR A 474 -22.92 -4.50 -17.99
N PHE A 475 -21.97 -5.34 -18.36
CA PHE A 475 -21.02 -5.04 -19.43
C PHE A 475 -20.66 -6.31 -20.20
N SER A 476 -20.19 -6.14 -21.43
CA SER A 476 -19.63 -7.21 -22.25
C SER A 476 -18.65 -6.67 -23.28
N PHE A 477 -17.74 -7.53 -23.72
CA PHE A 477 -16.87 -7.27 -24.87
C PHE A 477 -17.35 -8.06 -26.09
N SER A 478 -17.20 -7.50 -27.28
CA SER A 478 -17.51 -8.23 -28.53
C SER A 478 -16.62 -9.48 -28.69
N GLN A 479 -15.45 -9.48 -28.06
CA GLN A 479 -14.56 -10.62 -27.91
C GLN A 479 -13.81 -10.52 -26.60
N GLU A 480 -13.87 -11.54 -25.72
CA GLU A 480 -13.27 -11.50 -24.38
C GLU A 480 -11.80 -11.93 -24.34
N SER A 481 -11.41 -12.88 -25.21
CA SER A 481 -10.04 -13.40 -25.25
C SER A 481 -9.64 -13.78 -26.68
N PHE A 482 -8.39 -13.52 -27.03
CA PHE A 482 -7.84 -13.82 -28.36
C PHE A 482 -6.32 -13.75 -28.36
N SER A 483 -5.70 -14.33 -29.39
CA SER A 483 -4.26 -14.17 -29.67
C SER A 483 -4.07 -13.11 -30.74
N MET A 484 -2.97 -12.37 -30.65
CA MET A 484 -2.54 -11.38 -31.64
C MET A 484 -1.09 -11.66 -32.03
N ASN A 485 -0.76 -11.42 -33.30
CA ASN A 485 0.60 -11.41 -33.78
C ASN A 485 1.24 -10.04 -33.52
N SER A 486 2.57 -9.99 -33.63
CA SER A 486 3.29 -8.70 -33.58
C SER A 486 2.76 -7.75 -34.65
N ASP A 487 2.64 -6.47 -34.30
CA ASP A 487 2.15 -5.36 -35.14
C ASP A 487 0.67 -5.51 -35.60
N GLU A 488 -0.08 -6.44 -35.02
CA GLU A 488 -1.51 -6.59 -35.28
C GLU A 488 -2.32 -5.54 -34.47
N THR A 489 -3.35 -4.98 -35.14
CA THR A 489 -4.31 -4.08 -34.48
C THR A 489 -5.71 -4.68 -34.55
N LYS A 490 -6.47 -4.63 -33.47
CA LYS A 490 -7.82 -5.18 -33.35
C LYS A 490 -8.78 -4.18 -32.71
N ASN A 491 -9.98 -4.08 -33.29
CA ASN A 491 -11.06 -3.28 -32.74
C ASN A 491 -12.02 -4.18 -31.95
N ILE A 492 -12.31 -3.78 -30.73
CA ILE A 492 -13.24 -4.46 -29.81
C ILE A 492 -14.31 -3.45 -29.39
N SER A 493 -15.57 -3.87 -29.38
CA SER A 493 -16.65 -3.10 -28.78
C SER A 493 -16.81 -3.47 -27.31
N PHE A 494 -16.80 -2.49 -26.45
CA PHE A 494 -17.19 -2.61 -25.05
C PHE A 494 -18.59 -2.04 -24.89
N LEU A 495 -19.53 -2.86 -24.43
CA LEU A 495 -20.91 -2.50 -24.16
C LEU A 495 -21.13 -2.38 -22.67
N VAL A 496 -21.72 -1.29 -22.21
CA VAL A 496 -22.06 -1.11 -20.80
C VAL A 496 -23.47 -0.54 -20.65
N THR A 497 -24.22 -1.12 -19.72
CA THR A 497 -25.57 -0.69 -19.35
C THR A 497 -25.59 -0.31 -17.89
N PRO A 498 -25.59 0.98 -17.54
CA PRO A 498 -25.69 1.44 -16.17
C PRO A 498 -26.98 0.97 -15.50
N SER A 499 -26.89 0.46 -14.29
CA SER A 499 -28.05 0.01 -13.54
C SER A 499 -28.98 1.18 -13.15
N ASN A 500 -30.28 0.89 -12.98
CA ASN A 500 -31.28 1.86 -12.56
C ASN A 500 -31.07 2.37 -11.12
N ASP A 501 -30.36 1.64 -10.29
CA ASP A 501 -30.05 2.02 -8.90
C ASP A 501 -28.76 2.84 -8.77
N LEU A 502 -27.97 2.97 -9.85
CA LEU A 502 -26.77 3.80 -9.84
C LEU A 502 -27.14 5.28 -9.64
N ALA A 503 -26.39 6.00 -8.81
CA ALA A 503 -26.63 7.43 -8.62
C ALA A 503 -26.32 8.23 -9.91
N ILE A 504 -27.00 9.35 -10.11
CA ILE A 504 -26.66 10.31 -11.15
C ILE A 504 -25.32 10.96 -10.81
N GLY A 505 -24.41 11.08 -11.78
CA GLY A 505 -23.11 11.69 -11.56
C GLY A 505 -22.03 11.24 -12.54
N ASP A 506 -20.83 11.68 -12.26
CA ASP A 506 -19.63 11.34 -13.03
C ASP A 506 -18.96 10.11 -12.43
N TYR A 507 -18.60 9.15 -13.27
CA TYR A 507 -17.88 7.94 -12.92
C TYR A 507 -16.71 7.72 -13.87
N THR A 508 -15.71 6.96 -13.41
CA THR A 508 -14.61 6.49 -14.25
C THR A 508 -14.81 5.01 -14.57
N ILE A 509 -14.64 4.64 -15.84
CA ILE A 509 -14.48 3.25 -16.26
C ILE A 509 -13.05 3.11 -16.77
N MET A 510 -12.35 2.09 -16.29
CA MET A 510 -11.05 1.65 -16.76
C MET A 510 -11.28 0.46 -17.68
N ILE A 511 -10.88 0.60 -18.96
CA ILE A 511 -11.11 -0.42 -20.00
C ILE A 511 -9.76 -0.83 -20.55
N GLY A 512 -9.51 -2.12 -20.64
CA GLY A 512 -8.23 -2.57 -21.12
C GLY A 512 -8.12 -4.05 -21.36
N ALA A 513 -6.89 -4.50 -21.33
CA ALA A 513 -6.53 -5.87 -21.59
C ALA A 513 -5.42 -6.33 -20.63
N GLU A 514 -5.34 -7.64 -20.42
CA GLU A 514 -4.30 -8.27 -19.62
C GLU A 514 -3.71 -9.50 -20.32
N ASN A 515 -2.48 -9.80 -19.97
CA ASN A 515 -1.88 -11.11 -20.16
C ASN A 515 -1.40 -11.65 -18.78
N SER A 516 -0.56 -12.68 -18.76
CA SER A 516 -0.07 -13.28 -17.52
C SER A 516 0.93 -12.41 -16.73
N GLU A 517 1.43 -11.31 -17.29
CA GLU A 517 2.50 -10.50 -16.68
C GLU A 517 2.13 -9.03 -16.50
N VAL A 518 1.24 -8.51 -17.33
CA VAL A 518 0.90 -7.09 -17.35
C VAL A 518 -0.55 -6.86 -17.75
N SER A 519 -1.17 -5.82 -17.15
CA SER A 519 -2.43 -5.23 -17.59
C SER A 519 -2.18 -3.82 -18.12
N TYR A 520 -2.92 -3.42 -19.14
CA TYR A 520 -2.96 -2.05 -19.65
C TYR A 520 -4.41 -1.61 -19.74
N LEU A 521 -4.75 -0.49 -19.08
CA LEU A 521 -6.09 0.07 -19.09
C LEU A 521 -6.04 1.55 -19.47
N ASP A 522 -7.00 1.95 -20.28
CA ASP A 522 -7.29 3.35 -20.56
C ASP A 522 -8.52 3.79 -19.75
N SER A 523 -8.59 5.06 -19.38
CA SER A 523 -9.68 5.59 -18.56
C SER A 523 -10.63 6.45 -19.36
N ILE A 524 -11.91 6.19 -19.20
CA ILE A 524 -12.98 7.03 -19.72
C ILE A 524 -13.84 7.56 -18.57
N LYS A 525 -14.34 8.78 -18.73
CA LYS A 525 -15.33 9.39 -17.87
C LYS A 525 -16.72 9.12 -18.43
N VAL A 526 -17.64 8.61 -17.61
CA VAL A 526 -19.04 8.39 -18.00
C VAL A 526 -19.95 9.21 -17.10
N HIS A 527 -20.71 10.11 -17.71
CA HIS A 527 -21.76 10.86 -17.02
C HIS A 527 -23.06 10.07 -17.05
N ILE A 528 -23.56 9.66 -15.90
CA ILE A 528 -24.85 8.97 -15.75
C ILE A 528 -25.94 10.02 -15.49
N SER A 529 -26.99 10.02 -16.32
CA SER A 529 -28.11 10.95 -16.27
C SER A 529 -29.46 10.29 -16.00
#